data_813323a55dc1125d2034a485cf99c07a
#
_entry.id   813323a55dc1125d2034a485cf99c07a
#
_cell.length_a   1.000
_cell.length_b   1.000
_cell.length_c   1.000
_cell.angle_alpha   90.00
_cell.angle_beta   90.00
_cell.angle_gamma   90.00
#
_symmetry.space_group_name_H-M   'P 1'
#
loop_
_entity.id
_entity.type
_entity.pdbx_description
1 polymer ?
#
loop_
_entity_poly.entity_id
_entity_poly.type
_entity_poly.pdbx_seq_one_letter_code
_entity_poly.pdbx_strand_id
1 'polypeptide(L)'
;MKIVNSMSRRLMLGAAGAVALSAMAGGAWAENAELKIGFVGVTSGPAAAWGTSNVRSMQTRADWLNETGGVKIGDKIYNITIVTFDDQKDPKRAIAGMEKMAQEGIHYVVGPNVDDGAASVRPVAEAKGIIYFPYAFPKELYTKPASNAVLGMIASYQSGPAIYKYLKENKGVKTIAFVAANESDPLSQRDSGVAAAKALGLEIVADKDTYQNDTRDFTPVLTPIVQLKPDLLVLSGVAPANAPLLIRSARELGFEGLISTETAQDAKVLEEGAGELANGFISVGGASTPEIRSPEMDEFIKRYTEKFGEYNDESNTKVYALEYILDTLKANPKAIDDVAEFKKTMDTFSAPNPFVKGDEVLKYVGMTSFGQKRQVSVPMVVNEYRDGKFETLFVGEVD
;
A
#
# COMPACT_ATOMS: atom_id res chain seq x y z
N MET A 1 -95.39 -2.50 -14.65
CA MET A 1 -96.43 -1.73 -13.98
C MET A 1 -95.74 -0.53 -13.30
N LYS A 2 -95.96 0.59 -13.89
CA LYS A 2 -96.19 1.92 -13.27
C LYS A 2 -95.12 2.36 -12.23
N ILE A 3 -94.57 3.52 -12.23
CA ILE A 3 -94.83 4.90 -12.69
C ILE A 3 -93.81 5.73 -11.89
N VAL A 4 -92.96 6.52 -12.48
CA VAL A 4 -93.01 7.98 -12.71
C VAL A 4 -92.58 8.86 -11.52
N ASN A 5 -91.67 9.74 -11.83
CA ASN A 5 -91.49 11.16 -11.44
C ASN A 5 -91.06 11.49 -10.00
N SER A 6 -90.35 12.55 -9.73
CA SER A 6 -90.09 13.81 -10.45
C SER A 6 -89.02 14.60 -9.66
N MET A 7 -88.22 15.30 -10.43
CA MET A 7 -87.68 16.66 -10.25
C MET A 7 -88.03 17.43 -8.98
N SER A 8 -86.98 18.04 -8.42
CA SER A 8 -86.84 19.53 -8.27
C SER A 8 -85.57 19.82 -7.44
N ARG A 9 -84.67 20.54 -7.97
CA ARG A 9 -84.36 21.98 -8.00
C ARG A 9 -84.32 22.66 -6.64
N ARG A 10 -83.16 23.09 -6.24
CA ARG A 10 -82.67 24.46 -5.93
C ARG A 10 -81.56 24.40 -4.90
N LEU A 11 -80.41 24.84 -5.37
CA LEU A 11 -79.70 26.12 -5.16
C LEU A 11 -79.28 26.36 -3.67
N MET A 12 -78.08 26.48 -3.41
CA MET A 12 -77.22 27.64 -3.26
C MET A 12 -76.09 27.45 -2.21
N LEU A 13 -74.92 28.00 -2.65
CA LEU A 13 -73.90 28.73 -1.87
C LEU A 13 -73.00 27.89 -0.95
N GLY A 14 -71.78 27.65 -1.37
CA GLY A 14 -70.67 28.55 -1.04
C GLY A 14 -69.90 28.11 0.19
N ALA A 15 -68.84 27.36 -0.01
CA ALA A 15 -67.62 27.51 0.79
C ALA A 15 -66.42 27.07 -0.04
N ALA A 16 -65.61 28.03 -0.44
CA ALA A 16 -64.31 27.80 -1.04
C ALA A 16 -63.41 27.14 0.02
N GLY A 17 -63.26 25.83 -0.07
CA GLY A 17 -62.21 25.08 0.63
C GLY A 17 -60.98 25.05 -0.24
N ALA A 18 -60.04 25.97 -0.04
CA ALA A 18 -58.70 25.91 -0.55
C ALA A 18 -58.02 24.64 -0.01
N VAL A 19 -58.00 23.56 -0.78
CA VAL A 19 -57.12 22.45 -0.54
C VAL A 19 -55.72 22.97 -0.89
N ALA A 20 -54.98 23.42 0.13
CA ALA A 20 -53.58 23.61 0.04
C ALA A 20 -52.96 22.21 -0.23
N LEU A 21 -52.66 21.91 -1.46
CA LEU A 21 -51.66 20.89 -1.79
C LEU A 21 -50.34 21.38 -1.19
N SER A 22 -50.06 20.95 0.02
CA SER A 22 -48.72 20.95 0.59
C SER A 22 -47.92 20.01 -0.34
N ALA A 23 -47.27 20.58 -1.32
CA ALA A 23 -46.14 19.92 -1.98
C ALA A 23 -45.13 19.65 -0.87
N MET A 24 -45.20 18.46 -0.29
CA MET A 24 -44.05 17.88 0.36
C MET A 24 -43.00 17.77 -0.72
N ALA A 25 -42.20 18.80 -0.86
CA ALA A 25 -40.87 18.68 -1.45
C ALA A 25 -40.10 17.76 -0.51
N GLY A 26 -40.38 16.48 -0.59
CA GLY A 26 -39.45 15.46 -0.15
C GLY A 26 -38.19 15.74 -0.96
N GLY A 27 -37.22 16.40 -0.31
CA GLY A 27 -35.90 16.49 -0.89
C GLY A 27 -35.50 15.04 -1.24
N ALA A 28 -35.54 14.69 -2.52
CA ALA A 28 -34.90 13.49 -2.97
C ALA A 28 -33.44 13.67 -2.53
N TRP A 29 -33.06 12.96 -1.50
CA TRP A 29 -31.66 12.83 -1.15
C TRP A 29 -31.04 12.22 -2.39
N ALA A 30 -30.29 13.01 -3.13
CA ALA A 30 -29.61 12.51 -4.30
C ALA A 30 -28.71 11.37 -3.78
N GLU A 31 -28.97 10.16 -4.27
CA GLU A 31 -28.12 9.01 -3.96
C GLU A 31 -26.70 9.36 -4.39
N ASN A 32 -25.73 9.08 -3.52
CA ASN A 32 -24.33 9.32 -3.84
C ASN A 32 -23.95 8.58 -5.12
N ALA A 33 -23.18 9.21 -5.99
CA ALA A 33 -22.63 8.54 -7.17
C ALA A 33 -21.65 7.44 -6.74
N GLU A 34 -21.44 6.45 -7.57
CA GLU A 34 -20.44 5.41 -7.32
C GLU A 34 -19.09 5.79 -7.96
N LEU A 35 -18.00 5.65 -7.19
CA LEU A 35 -16.63 5.70 -7.70
C LEU A 35 -15.95 4.36 -7.45
N LYS A 36 -15.66 3.64 -8.52
CA LYS A 36 -14.97 2.35 -8.46
C LYS A 36 -13.46 2.55 -8.49
N ILE A 37 -12.76 1.93 -7.55
CA ILE A 37 -11.30 1.82 -7.51
C ILE A 37 -10.92 0.36 -7.61
N GLY A 38 -10.01 0.03 -8.52
CA GLY A 38 -9.58 -1.33 -8.78
C GLY A 38 -8.45 -1.78 -7.86
N PHE A 39 -8.39 -3.07 -7.64
CA PHE A 39 -7.22 -3.77 -7.13
C PHE A 39 -6.92 -4.97 -8.03
N VAL A 40 -5.68 -5.06 -8.51
CA VAL A 40 -5.15 -6.22 -9.22
C VAL A 40 -3.89 -6.65 -8.50
N GLY A 41 -3.85 -7.88 -7.97
CA GLY A 41 -2.68 -8.35 -7.22
C GLY A 41 -2.92 -9.69 -6.55
N VAL A 42 -1.90 -10.21 -5.88
CA VAL A 42 -1.90 -11.54 -5.30
C VAL A 42 -2.68 -11.58 -3.98
N THR A 43 -3.81 -12.29 -3.95
CA THR A 43 -4.62 -12.49 -2.73
C THR A 43 -4.78 -13.96 -2.33
N SER A 44 -4.13 -14.87 -3.06
CA SER A 44 -4.10 -16.30 -2.75
C SER A 44 -2.68 -16.87 -2.86
N GLY A 45 -2.47 -18.06 -2.30
CA GLY A 45 -1.16 -18.72 -2.29
C GLY A 45 -0.16 -18.15 -1.27
N PRO A 46 1.13 -18.50 -1.35
CA PRO A 46 2.15 -18.15 -0.35
C PRO A 46 2.41 -16.65 -0.20
N ALA A 47 2.16 -15.84 -1.24
CA ALA A 47 2.33 -14.39 -1.24
C ALA A 47 1.05 -13.61 -0.95
N ALA A 48 -0.03 -14.28 -0.56
CA ALA A 48 -1.35 -13.70 -0.37
C ALA A 48 -1.38 -12.51 0.61
N ALA A 49 -0.52 -12.51 1.63
CA ALA A 49 -0.45 -11.47 2.64
C ALA A 49 -0.23 -10.08 2.01
N TRP A 50 0.59 -9.97 0.98
CA TRP A 50 0.89 -8.69 0.32
C TRP A 50 -0.34 -8.04 -0.32
N GLY A 51 -1.12 -8.80 -1.09
CA GLY A 51 -2.31 -8.25 -1.73
C GLY A 51 -3.51 -8.18 -0.79
N THR A 52 -3.64 -9.14 0.13
CA THR A 52 -4.72 -9.14 1.12
C THR A 52 -4.65 -7.90 2.01
N SER A 53 -3.43 -7.47 2.42
CA SER A 53 -3.26 -6.25 3.20
C SER A 53 -3.69 -5.00 2.42
N ASN A 54 -3.42 -4.92 1.10
CA ASN A 54 -3.94 -3.85 0.25
C ASN A 54 -5.47 -3.83 0.22
N VAL A 55 -6.09 -4.96 -0.11
CA VAL A 55 -7.57 -5.07 -0.23
C VAL A 55 -8.23 -4.69 1.08
N ARG A 56 -7.76 -5.22 2.21
CA ARG A 56 -8.31 -4.94 3.53
C ARG A 56 -8.16 -3.48 3.93
N SER A 57 -6.99 -2.88 3.66
CA SER A 57 -6.75 -1.45 3.93
C SER A 57 -7.66 -0.55 3.10
N MET A 58 -7.74 -0.81 1.78
CA MET A 58 -8.63 -0.07 0.88
C MET A 58 -10.10 -0.21 1.31
N GLN A 59 -10.52 -1.40 1.68
CA GLN A 59 -11.89 -1.69 2.08
C GLN A 59 -12.26 -1.03 3.41
N THR A 60 -11.34 -1.07 4.41
CA THR A 60 -11.53 -0.36 5.69
C THR A 60 -11.72 1.13 5.46
N ARG A 61 -10.86 1.73 4.62
CA ARG A 61 -10.95 3.18 4.36
C ARG A 61 -12.18 3.54 3.54
N ALA A 62 -12.51 2.77 2.51
CA ALA A 62 -13.70 2.99 1.68
C ALA A 62 -15.00 2.90 2.51
N ASP A 63 -15.14 1.86 3.33
CA ASP A 63 -16.32 1.71 4.20
C ASP A 63 -16.45 2.87 5.18
N TRP A 64 -15.34 3.25 5.83
CA TRP A 64 -15.34 4.39 6.74
C TRP A 64 -15.80 5.69 6.07
N LEU A 65 -15.24 5.99 4.89
CA LEU A 65 -15.63 7.16 4.11
C LEU A 65 -17.12 7.11 3.71
N ASN A 66 -17.61 5.95 3.28
CA ASN A 66 -19.00 5.75 2.90
C ASN A 66 -19.96 5.92 4.10
N GLU A 67 -19.60 5.36 5.28
CA GLU A 67 -20.36 5.52 6.52
C GLU A 67 -20.45 6.98 6.99
N THR A 68 -19.43 7.78 6.69
CA THR A 68 -19.37 9.20 7.05
C THR A 68 -19.99 10.13 6.00
N GLY A 69 -20.68 9.57 5.00
CA GLY A 69 -21.45 10.34 4.02
C GLY A 69 -20.87 10.37 2.62
N GLY A 70 -19.78 9.62 2.38
CA GLY A 70 -19.11 9.54 1.10
C GLY A 70 -18.02 10.60 0.90
N VAL A 71 -17.44 10.61 -0.29
CA VAL A 71 -16.31 11.49 -0.66
C VAL A 71 -16.82 12.59 -1.60
N LYS A 72 -16.71 13.84 -1.19
CA LYS A 72 -17.03 14.98 -2.05
C LYS A 72 -15.90 15.25 -3.02
N ILE A 73 -16.20 15.18 -4.33
CA ILE A 73 -15.28 15.52 -5.42
C ILE A 73 -16.01 16.48 -6.37
N GLY A 74 -15.56 17.72 -6.43
CA GLY A 74 -16.30 18.79 -7.12
C GLY A 74 -17.68 19.02 -6.50
N ASP A 75 -18.72 18.95 -7.32
CA ASP A 75 -20.10 19.17 -6.89
C ASP A 75 -20.85 17.86 -6.52
N LYS A 76 -20.20 16.71 -6.65
CA LYS A 76 -20.80 15.39 -6.39
C LYS A 76 -20.23 14.74 -5.13
N ILE A 77 -21.04 13.88 -4.52
CA ILE A 77 -20.61 13.00 -3.44
C ILE A 77 -20.58 11.58 -4.01
N TYR A 78 -19.51 10.84 -3.70
CA TYR A 78 -19.28 9.50 -4.19
C TYR A 78 -19.18 8.49 -3.05
N ASN A 79 -19.84 7.37 -3.20
CA ASN A 79 -19.53 6.16 -2.44
C ASN A 79 -18.42 5.39 -3.16
N ILE A 80 -17.44 4.93 -2.39
CA ILE A 80 -16.27 4.25 -2.93
C ILE A 80 -16.53 2.73 -2.93
N THR A 81 -16.35 2.11 -4.10
CA THR A 81 -16.45 0.66 -4.28
C THR A 81 -15.09 0.09 -4.69
N ILE A 82 -14.60 -0.91 -3.95
CA ILE A 82 -13.35 -1.58 -4.28
C ILE A 82 -13.65 -2.83 -5.11
N VAL A 83 -13.13 -2.86 -6.35
CA VAL A 83 -13.24 -3.99 -7.27
C VAL A 83 -11.93 -4.76 -7.27
N THR A 84 -11.96 -6.03 -6.90
CA THR A 84 -10.75 -6.85 -6.72
C THR A 84 -10.57 -7.91 -7.78
N PHE A 85 -9.32 -8.20 -8.13
CA PHE A 85 -8.92 -9.30 -8.99
C PHE A 85 -7.65 -9.96 -8.44
N ASP A 86 -7.74 -11.27 -8.16
CA ASP A 86 -6.60 -12.08 -7.73
C ASP A 86 -5.78 -12.55 -8.94
N ASP A 87 -4.58 -12.01 -9.08
CA ASP A 87 -3.65 -12.40 -10.15
C ASP A 87 -2.86 -13.67 -9.85
N GLN A 88 -2.90 -14.18 -8.62
CA GLN A 88 -2.18 -15.39 -8.18
C GLN A 88 -0.66 -15.33 -8.44
N LYS A 89 -0.09 -14.13 -8.49
CA LYS A 89 1.33 -13.92 -8.87
C LYS A 89 1.64 -14.35 -10.31
N ASP A 90 0.63 -14.46 -11.18
CA ASP A 90 0.76 -14.81 -12.61
C ASP A 90 0.63 -13.55 -13.48
N PRO A 91 1.69 -13.18 -14.24
CA PRO A 91 1.65 -12.00 -15.12
C PRO A 91 0.51 -12.01 -16.15
N LYS A 92 0.11 -13.18 -16.65
CA LYS A 92 -1.01 -13.29 -17.60
C LYS A 92 -2.35 -13.00 -16.94
N ARG A 93 -2.50 -13.44 -15.69
CA ARG A 93 -3.69 -13.11 -14.90
C ARG A 93 -3.71 -11.63 -14.51
N ALA A 94 -2.56 -11.04 -14.17
CA ALA A 94 -2.46 -9.62 -13.93
C ALA A 94 -2.92 -8.80 -15.14
N ILE A 95 -2.51 -9.16 -16.36
CA ILE A 95 -2.99 -8.57 -17.62
C ILE A 95 -4.52 -8.70 -17.72
N ALA A 96 -5.07 -9.91 -17.52
CA ALA A 96 -6.52 -10.13 -17.58
C ALA A 96 -7.28 -9.32 -16.53
N GLY A 97 -6.72 -9.17 -15.33
CA GLY A 97 -7.25 -8.30 -14.28
C GLY A 97 -7.30 -6.84 -14.71
N MET A 98 -6.22 -6.32 -15.30
CA MET A 98 -6.16 -4.94 -15.79
C MET A 98 -7.14 -4.69 -16.95
N GLU A 99 -7.28 -5.66 -17.86
CA GLU A 99 -8.28 -5.59 -18.94
C GLU A 99 -9.71 -5.59 -18.38
N LYS A 100 -9.99 -6.38 -17.35
CA LYS A 100 -11.28 -6.35 -16.64
C LYS A 100 -11.55 -4.96 -16.05
N MET A 101 -10.57 -4.35 -15.37
CA MET A 101 -10.72 -2.99 -14.83
C MET A 101 -11.06 -1.99 -15.93
N ALA A 102 -10.38 -2.08 -17.08
CA ALA A 102 -10.68 -1.24 -18.24
C ALA A 102 -12.11 -1.44 -18.77
N GLN A 103 -12.58 -2.68 -18.84
CA GLN A 103 -13.96 -3.01 -19.31
C GLN A 103 -15.03 -2.46 -18.36
N GLU A 104 -14.73 -2.37 -17.07
CA GLU A 104 -15.62 -1.80 -16.05
C GLU A 104 -15.50 -0.27 -15.92
N GLY A 105 -14.70 0.39 -16.77
CA GLY A 105 -14.49 1.83 -16.75
C GLY A 105 -13.69 2.32 -15.54
N ILE A 106 -12.86 1.45 -14.94
CA ILE A 106 -12.04 1.78 -13.78
C ILE A 106 -10.70 2.34 -14.25
N HIS A 107 -10.43 3.59 -13.92
CA HIS A 107 -9.22 4.32 -14.31
C HIS A 107 -8.11 4.31 -13.24
N TYR A 108 -8.41 3.91 -12.02
CA TYR A 108 -7.47 3.94 -10.89
C TYR A 108 -7.39 2.56 -10.26
N VAL A 109 -6.20 1.97 -10.27
CA VAL A 109 -5.97 0.60 -9.83
C VAL A 109 -4.79 0.55 -8.86
N VAL A 110 -4.94 -0.14 -7.75
CA VAL A 110 -3.86 -0.44 -6.80
C VAL A 110 -3.27 -1.81 -7.12
N GLY A 111 -1.95 -1.95 -7.04
CA GLY A 111 -1.23 -3.15 -7.47
C GLY A 111 -0.78 -3.09 -8.95
N PRO A 112 -0.18 -4.18 -9.48
CA PRO A 112 0.18 -5.45 -8.83
C PRO A 112 1.23 -5.36 -7.71
N ASN A 113 1.38 -6.47 -6.98
CA ASN A 113 2.28 -6.52 -5.81
C ASN A 113 3.67 -7.11 -6.10
N VAL A 114 3.95 -7.50 -7.34
CA VAL A 114 5.22 -8.13 -7.74
C VAL A 114 5.71 -7.55 -9.06
N ASP A 115 7.04 -7.55 -9.25
CA ASP A 115 7.73 -6.91 -10.36
C ASP A 115 7.22 -7.39 -11.74
N ASP A 116 7.16 -8.70 -11.94
CA ASP A 116 6.73 -9.29 -13.22
C ASP A 116 5.26 -8.95 -13.55
N GLY A 117 4.39 -8.97 -12.54
CA GLY A 117 2.99 -8.56 -12.66
C GLY A 117 2.88 -7.08 -13.04
N ALA A 118 3.58 -6.22 -12.32
CA ALA A 118 3.57 -4.77 -12.54
C ALA A 118 4.12 -4.40 -13.94
N ALA A 119 5.18 -5.07 -14.38
CA ALA A 119 5.74 -4.87 -15.72
C ALA A 119 4.79 -5.34 -16.83
N SER A 120 4.15 -6.49 -16.64
CA SER A 120 3.26 -7.10 -17.63
C SER A 120 2.00 -6.29 -17.91
N VAL A 121 1.43 -5.60 -16.90
CA VAL A 121 0.20 -4.79 -17.04
C VAL A 121 0.44 -3.43 -17.69
N ARG A 122 1.68 -2.95 -17.71
CA ARG A 122 2.02 -1.62 -18.22
C ARG A 122 1.46 -1.31 -19.62
N PRO A 123 1.61 -2.18 -20.64
CA PRO A 123 1.06 -1.89 -21.97
C PRO A 123 -0.46 -1.69 -21.98
N VAL A 124 -1.18 -2.49 -21.20
CA VAL A 124 -2.65 -2.37 -21.07
C VAL A 124 -3.00 -1.07 -20.34
N ALA A 125 -2.35 -0.77 -19.23
CA ALA A 125 -2.60 0.44 -18.45
C ALA A 125 -2.36 1.72 -19.27
N GLU A 126 -1.25 1.77 -20.03
CA GLU A 126 -0.97 2.91 -20.91
C GLU A 126 -2.00 3.02 -22.05
N ALA A 127 -2.36 1.91 -22.70
CA ALA A 127 -3.30 1.90 -23.82
C ALA A 127 -4.74 2.22 -23.40
N LYS A 128 -5.14 1.84 -22.19
CA LYS A 128 -6.50 2.02 -21.67
C LYS A 128 -6.68 3.24 -20.77
N GLY A 129 -5.64 4.03 -20.56
CA GLY A 129 -5.69 5.19 -19.68
C GLY A 129 -5.98 4.81 -18.22
N ILE A 130 -5.27 3.83 -17.69
CA ILE A 130 -5.36 3.43 -16.29
C ILE A 130 -4.11 3.92 -15.56
N ILE A 131 -4.29 4.68 -14.50
CA ILE A 131 -3.23 4.96 -13.50
C ILE A 131 -3.21 3.79 -12.53
N TYR A 132 -2.04 3.19 -12.32
CA TYR A 132 -1.91 2.08 -11.39
C TYR A 132 -0.80 2.33 -10.36
N PHE A 133 -1.02 1.81 -9.15
CA PHE A 133 -0.14 1.99 -8.00
C PHE A 133 0.47 0.64 -7.62
N PRO A 134 1.50 0.20 -8.34
CA PRO A 134 2.14 -1.08 -8.03
C PRO A 134 3.03 -0.98 -6.80
N TYR A 135 3.25 -2.14 -6.18
CA TYR A 135 4.21 -2.37 -5.11
C TYR A 135 5.36 -3.20 -5.68
N ALA A 136 6.10 -2.58 -6.58
CA ALA A 136 7.13 -3.23 -7.39
C ALA A 136 8.35 -2.31 -7.55
N PHE A 137 9.54 -2.86 -7.69
CA PHE A 137 10.78 -2.12 -7.59
C PHE A 137 11.44 -1.69 -8.91
N PRO A 138 11.18 -2.28 -10.10
CA PRO A 138 11.87 -1.88 -11.32
C PRO A 138 11.65 -0.40 -11.64
N LYS A 139 12.73 0.38 -11.68
CA LYS A 139 12.67 1.83 -11.92
C LYS A 139 12.08 2.18 -13.28
N GLU A 140 12.19 1.29 -14.24
CA GLU A 140 11.68 1.41 -15.60
C GLU A 140 10.15 1.57 -15.65
N LEU A 141 9.46 1.08 -14.62
CA LEU A 141 8.00 1.28 -14.50
C LEU A 141 7.63 2.74 -14.29
N TYR A 142 8.51 3.51 -13.67
CA TYR A 142 8.25 4.88 -13.18
C TYR A 142 9.02 5.94 -13.95
N THR A 143 9.98 5.54 -14.80
CA THR A 143 10.77 6.46 -15.62
C THR A 143 10.11 6.73 -16.97
N LYS A 144 10.43 7.87 -17.61
CA LYS A 144 9.96 8.15 -18.96
C LYS A 144 10.44 7.08 -19.96
N PRO A 145 9.61 6.67 -20.94
CA PRO A 145 8.31 7.25 -21.32
C PRO A 145 7.11 6.73 -20.51
N ALA A 146 7.28 5.82 -19.54
CA ALA A 146 6.20 5.35 -18.69
C ALA A 146 5.59 6.52 -17.90
N SER A 147 4.29 6.57 -17.80
CA SER A 147 3.62 7.68 -17.15
C SER A 147 2.43 7.31 -16.28
N ASN A 148 1.94 6.07 -16.38
CA ASN A 148 0.73 5.64 -15.69
C ASN A 148 1.01 4.84 -14.41
N ALA A 149 2.24 4.35 -14.20
CA ALA A 149 2.64 3.73 -12.95
C ALA A 149 3.05 4.77 -11.90
N VAL A 150 2.61 4.57 -10.66
CA VAL A 150 2.99 5.36 -9.49
C VAL A 150 3.40 4.40 -8.39
N LEU A 151 4.66 4.43 -7.96
CA LEU A 151 5.15 3.57 -6.89
C LEU A 151 4.36 3.83 -5.60
N GLY A 152 3.65 2.82 -5.12
CA GLY A 152 2.73 2.90 -3.98
C GLY A 152 3.39 2.78 -2.60
N MET A 153 4.73 2.72 -2.55
CA MET A 153 5.48 2.46 -1.33
C MET A 153 6.89 3.06 -1.36
N ILE A 154 7.66 2.85 -0.29
CA ILE A 154 9.10 3.06 -0.26
C ILE A 154 9.78 1.86 -0.93
N ALA A 155 10.69 2.11 -1.83
CA ALA A 155 11.45 1.05 -2.46
C ALA A 155 12.69 0.66 -1.64
N SER A 156 13.11 -0.59 -1.78
CA SER A 156 14.30 -1.12 -1.09
C SER A 156 15.58 -0.35 -1.41
N TYR A 157 15.70 0.18 -2.63
CA TYR A 157 16.82 1.07 -3.01
C TYR A 157 16.79 2.46 -2.36
N GLN A 158 15.76 2.75 -1.55
CA GLN A 158 15.63 3.95 -0.70
C GLN A 158 15.81 3.60 0.77
N SER A 159 15.12 2.55 1.26
CA SER A 159 15.21 2.10 2.65
C SER A 159 16.56 1.46 2.98
N GLY A 160 17.09 0.62 2.10
CA GLY A 160 18.38 -0.05 2.31
C GLY A 160 19.53 0.93 2.56
N PRO A 161 19.78 1.91 1.66
CA PRO A 161 20.82 2.92 1.90
C PRO A 161 20.65 3.68 3.23
N ALA A 162 19.41 4.01 3.61
CA ALA A 162 19.11 4.72 4.85
C ALA A 162 19.44 3.85 6.08
N ILE A 163 19.03 2.57 6.06
CA ILE A 163 19.34 1.59 7.12
C ILE A 163 20.85 1.42 7.25
N TYR A 164 21.54 1.14 6.15
CA TYR A 164 22.98 0.85 6.18
C TYR A 164 23.80 2.07 6.62
N LYS A 165 23.43 3.28 6.18
CA LYS A 165 24.03 4.52 6.63
C LYS A 165 23.88 4.69 8.15
N TYR A 166 22.64 4.56 8.63
CA TYR A 166 22.36 4.66 10.07
C TYR A 166 23.18 3.66 10.88
N LEU A 167 23.22 2.40 10.46
CA LEU A 167 23.95 1.34 11.15
C LEU A 167 25.47 1.56 11.11
N LYS A 168 26.01 2.03 9.99
CA LYS A 168 27.40 2.43 9.88
C LYS A 168 27.76 3.54 10.87
N GLU A 169 26.95 4.61 10.90
CA GLU A 169 27.22 5.81 11.69
C GLU A 169 26.96 5.62 13.20
N ASN A 170 25.94 4.85 13.57
CA ASN A 170 25.46 4.75 14.94
C ASN A 170 25.78 3.42 15.63
N LYS A 171 26.01 2.34 14.87
CA LYS A 171 26.32 1.00 15.40
C LYS A 171 27.71 0.52 14.99
N GLY A 172 28.45 1.29 14.19
CA GLY A 172 29.83 0.98 13.80
C GLY A 172 29.96 -0.16 12.78
N VAL A 173 28.92 -0.49 12.04
CA VAL A 173 28.93 -1.53 10.98
C VAL A 173 29.98 -1.20 9.93
N LYS A 174 30.82 -2.18 9.60
CA LYS A 174 31.90 -2.09 8.60
C LYS A 174 31.76 -3.17 7.54
N THR A 175 31.34 -4.37 7.93
CA THR A 175 31.22 -5.55 7.08
C THR A 175 29.75 -5.94 6.94
N ILE A 176 29.34 -6.32 5.71
CA ILE A 176 27.95 -6.63 5.39
C ILE A 176 27.87 -7.89 4.52
N ALA A 177 26.90 -8.73 4.80
CA ALA A 177 26.56 -9.89 4.00
C ALA A 177 25.10 -9.85 3.57
N PHE A 178 24.80 -10.40 2.42
CA PHE A 178 23.45 -10.48 1.83
C PHE A 178 23.06 -11.92 1.57
N VAL A 179 21.80 -12.25 1.86
CA VAL A 179 21.14 -13.48 1.45
C VAL A 179 19.76 -13.15 0.91
N ALA A 180 19.34 -13.82 -0.18
CA ALA A 180 18.06 -13.56 -0.83
C ALA A 180 17.39 -14.84 -1.29
N ALA A 181 16.06 -14.84 -1.41
CA ALA A 181 15.38 -15.89 -2.16
C ALA A 181 15.77 -15.83 -3.63
N ASN A 182 15.83 -16.99 -4.29
CA ASN A 182 16.18 -17.09 -5.71
C ASN A 182 14.96 -16.75 -6.59
N GLU A 183 14.48 -15.52 -6.48
CA GLU A 183 13.36 -14.93 -7.22
C GLU A 183 13.71 -13.52 -7.68
N SER A 184 13.01 -13.00 -8.69
CA SER A 184 13.31 -11.69 -9.30
C SER A 184 13.32 -10.55 -8.27
N ASP A 185 12.28 -10.43 -7.45
CA ASP A 185 12.14 -9.35 -6.47
C ASP A 185 13.25 -9.35 -5.41
N PRO A 186 13.49 -10.45 -4.64
CA PRO A 186 14.56 -10.49 -3.65
C PRO A 186 15.96 -10.29 -4.23
N LEU A 187 16.21 -10.81 -5.44
CA LEU A 187 17.48 -10.62 -6.11
C LEU A 187 17.70 -9.17 -6.53
N SER A 188 16.68 -8.50 -7.04
CA SER A 188 16.73 -7.07 -7.38
C SER A 188 16.98 -6.20 -6.14
N GLN A 189 16.33 -6.53 -5.02
CA GLN A 189 16.55 -5.86 -3.74
C GLN A 189 17.98 -6.06 -3.23
N ARG A 190 18.49 -7.28 -3.27
CA ARG A 190 19.88 -7.61 -2.93
C ARG A 190 20.87 -6.80 -3.78
N ASP A 191 20.70 -6.77 -5.10
CA ASP A 191 21.61 -6.07 -6.01
C ASP A 191 21.60 -4.55 -5.73
N SER A 192 20.45 -4.00 -5.41
CA SER A 192 20.30 -2.61 -4.96
C SER A 192 20.99 -2.37 -3.61
N GLY A 193 20.85 -3.29 -2.66
CA GLY A 193 21.52 -3.26 -1.36
C GLY A 193 23.05 -3.33 -1.49
N VAL A 194 23.54 -4.22 -2.35
CA VAL A 194 24.97 -4.35 -2.67
C VAL A 194 25.53 -3.04 -3.26
N ALA A 195 24.78 -2.41 -4.18
CA ALA A 195 25.18 -1.12 -4.75
C ALA A 195 25.24 -0.01 -3.68
N ALA A 196 24.25 0.02 -2.78
CA ALA A 196 24.20 0.96 -1.66
C ALA A 196 25.35 0.75 -0.66
N ALA A 197 25.64 -0.49 -0.30
CA ALA A 197 26.75 -0.84 0.60
C ALA A 197 28.09 -0.39 0.02
N LYS A 198 28.32 -0.62 -1.28
CA LYS A 198 29.53 -0.14 -1.99
C LYS A 198 29.62 1.37 -1.98
N ALA A 199 28.53 2.08 -2.26
CA ALA A 199 28.50 3.56 -2.26
C ALA A 199 28.80 4.12 -0.85
N LEU A 200 28.41 3.43 0.21
CA LEU A 200 28.70 3.78 1.59
C LEU A 200 30.10 3.35 2.04
N GLY A 201 30.87 2.62 1.21
CA GLY A 201 32.20 2.11 1.57
C GLY A 201 32.15 1.02 2.64
N LEU A 202 31.08 0.22 2.69
CA LEU A 202 31.01 -1.00 3.49
C LEU A 202 31.71 -2.16 2.76
N GLU A 203 32.41 -3.00 3.52
CA GLU A 203 33.01 -4.21 2.99
C GLU A 203 31.94 -5.30 2.82
N ILE A 204 31.76 -5.79 1.60
CA ILE A 204 30.82 -6.86 1.31
C ILE A 204 31.54 -8.20 1.38
N VAL A 205 31.19 -9.00 2.38
CA VAL A 205 31.86 -10.30 2.63
C VAL A 205 31.11 -11.48 1.96
N ALA A 206 29.79 -11.34 1.72
CA ALA A 206 28.99 -12.31 0.98
C ALA A 206 27.82 -11.61 0.28
N ASP A 207 27.55 -11.94 -1.02
CA ASP A 207 26.45 -11.34 -1.79
C ASP A 207 25.84 -12.26 -2.85
N LYS A 208 26.22 -13.55 -2.87
CA LYS A 208 25.78 -14.52 -3.90
C LYS A 208 24.88 -15.63 -3.36
N ASP A 209 24.78 -15.74 -2.05
CA ASP A 209 24.05 -16.82 -1.41
C ASP A 209 22.55 -16.66 -1.58
N THR A 210 21.88 -17.74 -2.02
CA THR A 210 20.43 -17.74 -2.29
C THR A 210 19.78 -19.00 -1.73
N TYR A 211 18.47 -18.90 -1.47
CA TYR A 211 17.62 -20.01 -1.04
C TYR A 211 16.34 -20.07 -1.87
N GLN A 212 15.60 -21.19 -1.82
CA GLN A 212 14.28 -21.30 -2.39
C GLN A 212 13.22 -20.85 -1.36
N ASN A 213 12.13 -20.22 -1.81
CA ASN A 213 11.10 -19.69 -0.89
C ASN A 213 10.40 -20.77 -0.04
N ASP A 214 10.41 -22.00 -0.48
CA ASP A 214 9.88 -23.17 0.26
C ASP A 214 10.90 -23.84 1.18
N THR A 215 12.13 -23.30 1.27
CA THR A 215 13.19 -23.78 2.17
C THR A 215 12.71 -23.76 3.62
N ARG A 216 13.00 -24.84 4.36
CA ARG A 216 12.69 -24.96 5.79
C ARG A 216 13.94 -25.03 6.66
N ASP A 217 15.06 -25.48 6.12
CA ASP A 217 16.35 -25.53 6.76
C ASP A 217 17.31 -24.54 6.06
N PHE A 218 17.61 -23.45 6.73
CA PHE A 218 18.51 -22.40 6.23
C PHE A 218 19.97 -22.60 6.69
N THR A 219 20.26 -23.63 7.47
CA THR A 219 21.61 -23.94 7.93
C THR A 219 22.63 -24.02 6.82
N PRO A 220 22.36 -24.72 5.69
CA PRO A 220 23.35 -24.84 4.61
C PRO A 220 23.74 -23.51 3.97
N VAL A 221 22.78 -22.59 3.78
CA VAL A 221 23.04 -21.30 3.14
C VAL A 221 23.66 -20.31 4.13
N LEU A 222 23.32 -20.38 5.41
CA LEU A 222 23.78 -19.42 6.41
C LEU A 222 25.14 -19.80 7.02
N THR A 223 25.50 -21.09 7.09
CA THR A 223 26.76 -21.53 7.68
C THR A 223 28.00 -20.81 7.09
N PRO A 224 28.20 -20.76 5.76
CA PRO A 224 29.35 -20.04 5.20
C PRO A 224 29.32 -18.55 5.51
N ILE A 225 28.15 -17.92 5.52
CA ILE A 225 27.98 -16.48 5.82
C ILE A 225 28.34 -16.18 7.27
N VAL A 226 27.81 -16.98 8.22
CA VAL A 226 28.07 -16.80 9.65
C VAL A 226 29.56 -16.98 9.99
N GLN A 227 30.27 -17.88 9.30
CA GLN A 227 31.72 -18.09 9.48
C GLN A 227 32.55 -16.85 9.08
N LEU A 228 32.04 -16.01 8.16
CA LEU A 228 32.69 -14.74 7.79
C LEU A 228 32.52 -13.64 8.83
N LYS A 229 31.62 -13.84 9.83
CA LYS A 229 31.32 -12.93 10.94
C LYS A 229 31.02 -11.49 10.47
N PRO A 230 30.08 -11.27 9.54
CA PRO A 230 29.71 -9.92 9.15
C PRO A 230 29.13 -9.15 10.32
N ASP A 231 29.34 -7.82 10.36
CA ASP A 231 28.70 -6.96 11.34
C ASP A 231 27.19 -6.88 11.11
N LEU A 232 26.76 -6.99 9.81
CA LEU A 232 25.37 -6.94 9.38
C LEU A 232 25.07 -8.06 8.37
N LEU A 233 24.05 -8.85 8.66
CA LEU A 233 23.40 -9.78 7.72
C LEU A 233 22.10 -9.17 7.21
N VAL A 234 21.98 -9.00 5.91
CA VAL A 234 20.78 -8.47 5.24
C VAL A 234 19.99 -9.62 4.64
N LEU A 235 18.73 -9.74 5.05
CA LEU A 235 17.75 -10.67 4.50
C LEU A 235 16.99 -9.95 3.40
N SER A 236 17.58 -9.84 2.21
CA SER A 236 17.03 -9.01 1.12
C SER A 236 15.72 -9.55 0.60
N GLY A 237 14.68 -8.69 0.63
CA GLY A 237 13.35 -9.03 0.12
C GLY A 237 12.73 -10.26 0.80
N VAL A 238 13.07 -10.51 2.05
CA VAL A 238 12.62 -11.70 2.75
C VAL A 238 11.09 -11.71 2.92
N ALA A 239 10.46 -12.82 2.56
CA ALA A 239 9.05 -13.04 2.82
C ALA A 239 8.80 -13.15 4.34
N PRO A 240 7.66 -12.59 4.86
CA PRO A 240 7.37 -12.60 6.30
C PRO A 240 7.46 -13.99 6.95
N ALA A 241 7.01 -15.04 6.25
CA ALA A 241 7.07 -16.41 6.77
C ALA A 241 8.51 -16.97 6.88
N ASN A 242 9.47 -16.45 6.11
CA ASN A 242 10.86 -16.92 6.11
C ASN A 242 11.76 -16.10 7.04
N ALA A 243 11.42 -14.86 7.33
CA ALA A 243 12.24 -13.99 8.19
C ALA A 243 12.56 -14.62 9.55
N PRO A 244 11.57 -15.11 10.34
CA PRO A 244 11.86 -15.70 11.63
C PRO A 244 12.69 -16.99 11.53
N LEU A 245 12.53 -17.77 10.48
CA LEU A 245 13.30 -19.00 10.27
C LEU A 245 14.77 -18.70 9.97
N LEU A 246 15.03 -17.70 9.13
CA LEU A 246 16.38 -17.23 8.82
C LEU A 246 17.07 -16.64 10.05
N ILE A 247 16.35 -15.79 10.81
CA ILE A 247 16.84 -15.20 12.04
C ILE A 247 17.23 -16.30 13.05
N ARG A 248 16.32 -17.24 13.31
CA ARG A 248 16.56 -18.37 14.20
C ARG A 248 17.78 -19.16 13.75
N SER A 249 17.84 -19.59 12.49
CA SER A 249 18.96 -20.36 11.97
C SER A 249 20.28 -19.63 12.09
N ALA A 250 20.33 -18.31 11.82
CA ALA A 250 21.54 -17.51 12.00
C ALA A 250 21.97 -17.49 13.48
N ARG A 251 21.05 -17.25 14.41
CA ARG A 251 21.35 -17.21 15.87
C ARG A 251 21.77 -18.57 16.41
N GLU A 252 21.13 -19.65 16.00
CA GLU A 252 21.51 -21.02 16.37
C GLU A 252 22.89 -21.42 15.84
N LEU A 253 23.33 -20.86 14.72
CA LEU A 253 24.69 -20.99 14.20
C LEU A 253 25.71 -20.09 14.92
N GLY A 254 25.28 -19.31 15.92
CA GLY A 254 26.14 -18.43 16.70
C GLY A 254 26.39 -17.06 16.08
N PHE A 255 25.54 -16.60 15.16
CA PHE A 255 25.64 -15.25 14.61
C PHE A 255 25.23 -14.21 15.65
N GLU A 256 26.16 -13.32 16.03
CA GLU A 256 25.97 -12.26 17.02
C GLU A 256 25.78 -10.87 16.39
N GLY A 257 26.04 -10.72 15.07
CA GLY A 257 25.90 -9.46 14.35
C GLY A 257 24.46 -8.97 14.22
N LEU A 258 24.29 -7.80 13.64
CA LEU A 258 22.97 -7.24 13.36
C LEU A 258 22.32 -7.99 12.20
N ILE A 259 20.98 -8.09 12.22
CA ILE A 259 20.20 -8.66 11.12
C ILE A 259 19.19 -7.59 10.68
N SER A 260 19.08 -7.36 9.35
CA SER A 260 18.10 -6.40 8.82
C SER A 260 17.41 -6.91 7.56
N THR A 261 16.34 -6.24 7.21
CA THR A 261 15.71 -6.28 5.87
C THR A 261 15.31 -4.88 5.44
N GLU A 262 15.13 -4.68 4.14
CA GLU A 262 14.69 -3.40 3.56
C GLU A 262 13.16 -3.26 3.48
N THR A 263 12.43 -4.28 3.93
CA THR A 263 10.96 -4.36 3.84
C THR A 263 10.30 -4.38 5.22
N ALA A 264 9.00 -4.08 5.25
CA ALA A 264 8.20 -4.21 6.46
C ALA A 264 8.04 -5.68 6.86
N GLN A 265 8.00 -5.93 8.16
CA GLN A 265 7.80 -7.24 8.76
C GLN A 265 6.70 -7.16 9.82
N ASP A 266 6.16 -8.30 10.21
CA ASP A 266 5.12 -8.43 11.21
C ASP A 266 5.73 -8.87 12.56
N ALA A 267 5.53 -8.06 13.61
CA ALA A 267 6.09 -8.33 14.94
C ALA A 267 5.59 -9.65 15.54
N LYS A 268 4.30 -9.98 15.31
CA LYS A 268 3.72 -11.22 15.80
C LYS A 268 4.29 -12.45 15.11
N VAL A 269 4.49 -12.38 13.79
CA VAL A 269 5.13 -13.47 13.03
C VAL A 269 6.57 -13.69 13.50
N LEU A 270 7.31 -12.62 13.83
CA LEU A 270 8.63 -12.72 14.41
C LEU A 270 8.59 -13.34 15.80
N GLU A 271 7.66 -12.92 16.66
CA GLU A 271 7.48 -13.46 18.00
C GLU A 271 7.17 -14.96 17.96
N GLU A 272 6.17 -15.37 17.17
CA GLU A 272 5.75 -16.78 17.05
C GLU A 272 6.85 -17.66 16.45
N GLY A 273 7.64 -17.11 15.51
CA GLY A 273 8.61 -17.89 14.73
C GLY A 273 10.04 -17.87 15.28
N ALA A 274 10.50 -16.80 15.92
CA ALA A 274 11.86 -16.65 16.42
C ALA A 274 11.94 -16.23 17.92
N GLY A 275 10.86 -15.65 18.47
CA GLY A 275 10.82 -15.19 19.87
C GLY A 275 11.96 -14.23 20.17
N GLU A 276 12.63 -14.43 21.32
CA GLU A 276 13.77 -13.60 21.77
C GLU A 276 14.95 -13.57 20.80
N LEU A 277 15.10 -14.59 19.94
CA LEU A 277 16.16 -14.59 18.91
C LEU A 277 15.97 -13.50 17.84
N ALA A 278 14.76 -12.96 17.72
CA ALA A 278 14.49 -11.83 16.83
C ALA A 278 14.89 -10.47 17.43
N ASN A 279 15.20 -10.38 18.72
CA ASN A 279 15.62 -9.13 19.33
C ASN A 279 16.84 -8.52 18.59
N GLY A 280 16.73 -7.24 18.26
CA GLY A 280 17.72 -6.53 17.46
C GLY A 280 17.53 -6.66 15.95
N PHE A 281 16.49 -7.34 15.46
CA PHE A 281 16.16 -7.38 14.05
C PHE A 281 15.61 -6.03 13.56
N ILE A 282 16.11 -5.56 12.42
CA ILE A 282 15.82 -4.23 11.90
C ILE A 282 15.00 -4.34 10.62
N SER A 283 13.91 -3.61 10.58
CA SER A 283 13.01 -3.57 9.42
C SER A 283 12.42 -2.17 9.19
N VAL A 284 11.59 -2.04 8.15
CA VAL A 284 10.89 -0.80 7.82
C VAL A 284 9.50 -0.81 8.44
N GLY A 285 9.12 0.27 9.08
CA GLY A 285 7.77 0.56 9.56
C GLY A 285 7.08 1.61 8.69
N GLY A 286 5.99 2.16 9.20
CA GLY A 286 5.20 3.18 8.50
C GLY A 286 4.30 3.97 9.44
N ALA A 287 3.17 4.46 8.92
CA ALA A 287 2.26 5.37 9.63
C ALA A 287 1.63 4.79 10.90
N SER A 288 1.61 3.47 11.08
CA SER A 288 1.12 2.82 12.30
C SER A 288 2.10 2.90 13.48
N THR A 289 3.31 3.35 13.24
CA THR A 289 4.34 3.52 14.28
C THR A 289 3.83 4.46 15.38
N PRO A 290 3.81 4.04 16.66
CA PRO A 290 3.17 4.79 17.76
C PRO A 290 3.65 6.24 17.91
N GLU A 291 4.92 6.49 17.65
CA GLU A 291 5.55 7.80 17.81
C GLU A 291 5.02 8.83 16.82
N ILE A 292 4.63 8.41 15.63
CA ILE A 292 4.21 9.32 14.55
C ILE A 292 2.74 9.25 14.19
N ARG A 293 2.04 8.16 14.52
CA ARG A 293 0.66 7.97 14.08
C ARG A 293 -0.32 8.98 14.67
N SER A 294 -1.26 9.41 13.84
CA SER A 294 -2.33 10.33 14.20
C SER A 294 -3.51 9.62 14.88
N PRO A 295 -4.45 10.35 15.49
CA PRO A 295 -5.73 9.77 15.92
C PRO A 295 -6.55 9.14 14.76
N GLU A 296 -6.41 9.66 13.55
CA GLU A 296 -7.03 9.08 12.34
C GLU A 296 -6.45 7.69 12.05
N MET A 297 -5.14 7.51 12.21
CA MET A 297 -4.49 6.20 12.07
C MET A 297 -4.91 5.24 13.19
N ASP A 298 -5.07 5.71 14.41
CA ASP A 298 -5.59 4.89 15.52
C ASP A 298 -7.01 4.37 15.23
N GLU A 299 -7.92 5.23 14.72
CA GLU A 299 -9.26 4.82 14.32
C GLU A 299 -9.24 3.88 13.12
N PHE A 300 -8.34 4.09 12.15
CA PHE A 300 -8.16 3.18 11.03
C PHE A 300 -7.74 1.77 11.49
N ILE A 301 -6.73 1.67 12.37
CA ILE A 301 -6.26 0.40 12.95
C ILE A 301 -7.41 -0.30 13.68
N LYS A 302 -8.17 0.44 14.48
CA LYS A 302 -9.34 -0.10 15.21
C LYS A 302 -10.37 -0.69 14.25
N ARG A 303 -10.80 0.06 13.23
CA ARG A 303 -11.78 -0.39 12.22
C ARG A 303 -11.28 -1.60 11.43
N TYR A 304 -10.00 -1.58 11.05
CA TYR A 304 -9.37 -2.71 10.39
C TYR A 304 -9.42 -3.97 11.27
N THR A 305 -9.04 -3.84 12.54
CA THR A 305 -9.01 -4.94 13.51
C THR A 305 -10.42 -5.47 13.80
N GLU A 306 -11.42 -4.61 13.94
CA GLU A 306 -12.82 -5.00 14.14
C GLU A 306 -13.35 -5.81 12.95
N LYS A 307 -12.93 -5.48 11.72
CA LYS A 307 -13.44 -6.13 10.51
C LYS A 307 -12.67 -7.40 10.12
N PHE A 308 -11.35 -7.40 10.31
CA PHE A 308 -10.47 -8.44 9.78
C PHE A 308 -9.67 -9.21 10.85
N GLY A 309 -9.87 -8.89 12.11
CA GLY A 309 -9.24 -9.51 13.26
C GLY A 309 -7.99 -8.77 13.70
N GLU A 310 -6.88 -8.85 13.00
CA GLU A 310 -5.61 -8.28 13.42
C GLU A 310 -5.07 -7.31 12.36
N TYR A 311 -4.62 -6.15 12.82
CA TYR A 311 -3.83 -5.24 11.99
C TYR A 311 -2.38 -5.69 12.03
N ASN A 312 -1.73 -5.76 10.88
CA ASN A 312 -0.33 -6.11 10.76
C ASN A 312 0.51 -4.98 10.11
N ASP A 313 1.82 -5.02 10.33
CA ASP A 313 2.73 -3.99 9.84
C ASP A 313 2.87 -3.96 8.32
N GLU A 314 2.54 -5.05 7.62
CA GLU A 314 2.42 -5.09 6.16
C GLU A 314 1.40 -4.08 5.62
N SER A 315 0.41 -3.69 6.43
CA SER A 315 -0.64 -2.74 6.06
C SER A 315 -0.22 -1.26 6.20
N ASN A 316 0.93 -0.96 6.78
CA ASN A 316 1.38 0.39 7.14
C ASN A 316 1.43 1.40 6.00
N THR A 317 1.80 0.95 4.81
CA THR A 317 1.87 1.79 3.61
C THR A 317 0.68 1.61 2.69
N LYS A 318 -0.13 0.57 2.91
CA LYS A 318 -1.21 0.18 1.99
C LYS A 318 -2.42 1.12 2.04
N VAL A 319 -2.65 1.77 3.16
CA VAL A 319 -3.71 2.79 3.31
C VAL A 319 -3.51 3.98 2.38
N TYR A 320 -2.27 4.32 2.09
CA TYR A 320 -1.92 5.52 1.32
C TYR A 320 -2.35 5.46 -0.15
N ALA A 321 -2.37 4.28 -0.79
CA ALA A 321 -2.71 4.20 -2.20
C ALA A 321 -4.12 4.73 -2.49
N LEU A 322 -5.11 4.36 -1.68
CA LEU A 322 -6.47 4.88 -1.80
C LEU A 322 -6.54 6.37 -1.49
N GLU A 323 -5.88 6.83 -0.44
CA GLU A 323 -5.88 8.22 -0.03
C GLU A 323 -5.28 9.13 -1.10
N TYR A 324 -4.14 8.76 -1.71
CA TYR A 324 -3.53 9.50 -2.81
C TYR A 324 -4.44 9.63 -4.02
N ILE A 325 -5.16 8.56 -4.37
CA ILE A 325 -6.13 8.58 -5.48
C ILE A 325 -7.24 9.58 -5.16
N LEU A 326 -7.90 9.42 -4.02
CA LEU A 326 -9.05 10.23 -3.64
C LEU A 326 -8.70 11.71 -3.47
N ASP A 327 -7.58 12.02 -2.82
CA ASP A 327 -7.19 13.40 -2.57
C ASP A 327 -6.71 14.09 -3.86
N THR A 328 -6.08 13.36 -4.78
CA THR A 328 -5.75 13.90 -6.11
C THR A 328 -7.04 14.22 -6.89
N LEU A 329 -8.06 13.35 -6.82
CA LEU A 329 -9.36 13.59 -7.45
C LEU A 329 -10.12 14.77 -6.79
N LYS A 330 -10.02 14.94 -5.47
CA LYS A 330 -10.56 16.12 -4.77
C LYS A 330 -9.86 17.41 -5.22
N ALA A 331 -8.54 17.37 -5.38
CA ALA A 331 -7.76 18.52 -5.83
C ALA A 331 -8.07 18.90 -7.29
N ASN A 332 -8.39 17.93 -8.14
CA ASN A 332 -8.77 18.16 -9.53
C ASN A 332 -9.92 17.22 -9.97
N PRO A 333 -11.18 17.64 -9.82
CA PRO A 333 -12.33 16.79 -10.16
C PRO A 333 -12.40 16.34 -11.63
N LYS A 334 -11.74 17.04 -12.56
CA LYS A 334 -11.67 16.62 -13.97
C LYS A 334 -10.92 15.31 -14.15
N ALA A 335 -10.04 15.00 -13.21
CA ALA A 335 -9.27 13.77 -13.20
C ALA A 335 -10.13 12.49 -13.04
N ILE A 336 -11.40 12.60 -12.62
CA ILE A 336 -12.31 11.43 -12.58
C ILE A 336 -12.44 10.78 -13.96
N ASP A 337 -12.59 11.61 -15.01
CA ASP A 337 -12.85 11.16 -16.38
C ASP A 337 -11.61 11.32 -17.28
N ASP A 338 -10.56 12.00 -16.82
CA ASP A 338 -9.35 12.30 -17.61
C ASP A 338 -8.06 12.03 -16.79
N VAL A 339 -7.44 10.90 -17.06
CA VAL A 339 -6.17 10.52 -16.41
C VAL A 339 -4.99 11.45 -16.75
N ALA A 340 -5.08 12.23 -17.85
CA ALA A 340 -4.05 13.22 -18.14
C ALA A 340 -4.11 14.38 -17.13
N GLU A 341 -5.30 14.78 -16.71
CA GLU A 341 -5.48 15.75 -15.63
C GLU A 341 -4.99 15.21 -14.29
N PHE A 342 -5.17 13.90 -14.00
CA PHE A 342 -4.57 13.28 -12.81
C PHE A 342 -3.05 13.40 -12.84
N LYS A 343 -2.41 12.99 -13.94
CA LYS A 343 -0.94 13.06 -14.10
C LYS A 343 -0.39 14.47 -13.95
N LYS A 344 -1.09 15.45 -14.49
CA LYS A 344 -0.72 16.87 -14.35
C LYS A 344 -0.85 17.34 -12.91
N THR A 345 -1.88 16.88 -12.21
CA THR A 345 -2.11 17.23 -10.81
C THR A 345 -1.01 16.67 -9.89
N MET A 346 -0.49 15.47 -10.16
CA MET A 346 0.61 14.89 -9.39
C MET A 346 1.85 15.81 -9.27
N ASP A 347 2.13 16.63 -10.29
CA ASP A 347 3.33 17.49 -10.28
C ASP A 347 3.27 18.60 -9.23
N THR A 348 2.06 19.03 -8.83
CA THR A 348 1.83 20.12 -7.88
C THR A 348 1.00 19.71 -6.67
N PHE A 349 0.59 18.45 -6.59
CA PHE A 349 -0.27 17.95 -5.53
C PHE A 349 0.36 18.08 -4.15
N SER A 350 -0.44 18.57 -3.20
CA SER A 350 -0.15 18.57 -1.77
C SER A 350 -1.47 18.56 -1.01
N ALA A 351 -1.59 17.66 -0.03
CA ALA A 351 -2.73 17.57 0.88
C ALA A 351 -2.24 17.22 2.30
N PRO A 352 -2.94 17.56 3.36
CA PRO A 352 -2.59 17.10 4.72
C PRO A 352 -2.51 15.57 4.78
N ASN A 353 -1.51 15.05 5.48
CA ASN A 353 -1.43 13.61 5.73
C ASN A 353 -2.32 13.23 6.92
N PRO A 354 -3.43 12.50 6.72
CA PRO A 354 -4.36 12.21 7.83
C PRO A 354 -3.79 11.18 8.81
N PHE A 355 -2.79 10.38 8.42
CA PHE A 355 -2.33 9.24 9.19
C PHE A 355 -1.12 9.52 10.09
N VAL A 356 -0.50 10.69 9.97
CA VAL A 356 0.69 11.08 10.72
C VAL A 356 0.44 12.37 11.49
N LYS A 357 1.01 12.47 12.69
CA LYS A 357 0.94 13.68 13.52
C LYS A 357 1.72 14.84 12.90
N GLY A 358 1.30 16.06 13.20
CA GLY A 358 2.00 17.28 12.77
C GLY A 358 1.52 17.78 11.42
N ASP A 359 2.39 18.52 10.73
CA ASP A 359 2.06 19.23 9.48
C ASP A 359 2.56 18.46 8.24
N GLU A 360 2.71 17.13 8.36
CA GLU A 360 3.11 16.27 7.26
C GLU A 360 2.08 16.31 6.12
N VAL A 361 2.59 16.28 4.88
CA VAL A 361 1.73 16.37 3.70
C VAL A 361 1.91 15.15 2.78
N LEU A 362 0.80 14.75 2.18
CA LEU A 362 0.80 13.85 1.03
C LEU A 362 1.29 14.65 -0.18
N LYS A 363 2.31 14.15 -0.85
CA LYS A 363 2.87 14.72 -2.09
C LYS A 363 3.40 13.59 -2.97
N TYR A 364 3.46 13.81 -4.27
CA TYR A 364 4.17 12.88 -5.14
C TYR A 364 5.65 13.27 -5.20
N VAL A 365 6.50 12.26 -5.12
CA VAL A 365 7.97 12.35 -5.14
C VAL A 365 8.55 11.50 -6.25
N GLY A 366 9.88 11.36 -6.31
CA GLY A 366 10.56 10.47 -7.26
C GLY A 366 11.35 11.21 -8.35
N MET A 367 11.50 12.52 -8.27
CA MET A 367 12.32 13.29 -9.23
C MET A 367 13.75 12.78 -9.30
N THR A 368 14.36 12.48 -8.17
CA THR A 368 15.72 11.96 -8.07
C THR A 368 15.81 10.54 -8.62
N SER A 369 14.83 9.68 -8.29
CA SER A 369 14.85 8.26 -8.68
C SER A 369 14.41 8.00 -10.12
N PHE A 370 13.43 8.79 -10.65
CA PHE A 370 12.73 8.49 -11.90
C PHE A 370 12.74 9.63 -12.92
N GLY A 371 13.23 10.81 -12.56
CA GLY A 371 13.15 12.03 -13.39
C GLY A 371 11.73 12.55 -13.56
N GLN A 372 10.78 12.07 -12.75
CA GLN A 372 9.38 12.52 -12.69
C GLN A 372 8.75 12.11 -11.34
N LYS A 373 7.68 12.81 -10.94
CA LYS A 373 6.95 12.54 -9.69
C LYS A 373 6.02 11.35 -9.88
N ARG A 374 6.52 10.14 -9.65
CA ARG A 374 5.80 8.87 -9.82
C ARG A 374 5.95 7.95 -8.62
N GLN A 375 5.92 8.54 -7.43
CA GLN A 375 5.92 7.80 -6.17
C GLN A 375 5.11 8.55 -5.13
N VAL A 376 4.40 7.84 -4.28
CA VAL A 376 3.76 8.41 -3.09
C VAL A 376 4.82 8.72 -2.02
N SER A 377 4.72 9.87 -1.37
CA SER A 377 5.54 10.18 -0.19
C SER A 377 4.85 9.59 1.04
N VAL A 378 5.50 8.63 1.65
CA VAL A 378 5.05 8.00 2.90
C VAL A 378 6.19 8.04 3.91
N PRO A 379 5.92 8.09 5.23
CA PRO A 379 6.97 8.11 6.22
C PRO A 379 7.83 6.84 6.11
N MET A 380 9.15 7.02 6.03
CA MET A 380 10.12 5.95 6.10
C MET A 380 10.54 5.79 7.56
N VAL A 381 9.95 4.82 8.23
CA VAL A 381 10.30 4.49 9.61
C VAL A 381 11.21 3.27 9.59
N VAL A 382 12.35 3.35 10.30
CA VAL A 382 13.21 2.20 10.54
C VAL A 382 13.08 1.78 11.98
N ASN A 383 12.71 0.54 12.17
CA ASN A 383 12.38 -0.05 13.47
C ASN A 383 13.37 -1.14 13.85
N GLU A 384 13.56 -1.34 15.13
CA GLU A 384 14.24 -2.50 15.73
C GLU A 384 13.21 -3.32 16.51
N TYR A 385 13.18 -4.62 16.30
CA TYR A 385 12.31 -5.54 17.04
C TYR A 385 12.88 -5.78 18.44
N ARG A 386 12.03 -5.62 19.46
CA ARG A 386 12.33 -5.88 20.86
C ARG A 386 11.11 -6.43 21.60
N ASP A 387 11.23 -7.60 22.18
CA ASP A 387 10.25 -8.16 23.13
C ASP A 387 8.80 -8.08 22.60
N GLY A 388 8.57 -8.60 21.40
CA GLY A 388 7.25 -8.71 20.78
C GLY A 388 6.76 -7.46 20.04
N LYS A 389 7.55 -6.39 19.95
CA LYS A 389 7.15 -5.12 19.30
C LYS A 389 8.29 -4.48 18.52
N PHE A 390 7.93 -3.59 17.64
CA PHE A 390 8.89 -2.72 16.98
C PHE A 390 9.07 -1.41 17.75
N GLU A 391 10.32 -0.99 17.92
CA GLU A 391 10.72 0.31 18.47
C GLU A 391 11.40 1.14 17.39
N THR A 392 11.05 2.41 17.29
CA THR A 392 11.58 3.31 16.25
C THR A 392 13.05 3.62 16.49
N LEU A 393 13.91 3.35 15.50
CA LEU A 393 15.29 3.81 15.46
C LEU A 393 15.40 5.22 14.89
N PHE A 394 14.74 5.47 13.77
CA PHE A 394 14.64 6.81 13.17
C PHE A 394 13.49 6.90 12.18
N VAL A 395 13.08 8.14 11.90
CA VAL A 395 12.14 8.48 10.84
C VAL A 395 12.89 9.27 9.78
N GLY A 396 12.77 8.87 8.54
CA GLY A 396 13.37 9.53 7.37
C GLY A 396 12.32 9.93 6.35
N GLU A 397 12.74 10.68 5.36
CA GLU A 397 11.93 11.05 4.21
C GLU A 397 12.44 10.36 2.94
N VAL A 398 11.52 10.16 2.00
CA VAL A 398 11.82 9.70 0.64
C VAL A 398 11.71 10.88 -0.30
N ASP A 399 12.78 11.12 -1.09
CA ASP A 399 12.83 12.18 -2.12
C ASP A 399 12.62 11.58 -3.54
#